data_978b31fa928ef152c5fc84d11aed072b
#
_entry.id   978b31fa928ef152c5fc84d11aed072b
#
_cell.length_a   1.000
_cell.length_b   1.000
_cell.length_c   1.000
_cell.angle_alpha   90.00
_cell.angle_beta   90.00
_cell.angle_gamma   90.00
#
_symmetry.space_group_name_H-M   'P 1'
#
loop_
_entity.id
_entity.type
_entity.pdbx_description
1 polymer ?
#
loop_
_entity_poly.entity_id
_entity_poly.type
_entity_poly.pdbx_seq_one_letter_code
_entity_poly.pdbx_strand_id
1 'polypeptide(L)'
;MKFTYTQFKKIINGEVIGEEYPFSTGSHELVEEKIKEIISEIIKTTALDLIVDLDSYGSGSASYIDIFCFKSDGSSTGKIDGSESGFEDEVHGITLYMCLYAPVAVCGEGRSFLGIDSIGEVPKLGNWDEDLQKINDILLAHRISLLSKDYLSTVSDFDKIPTILAQRPYTIFDNLFHWQD
;
A
#
# COMPACT_ATOMS: atom_id res chain seq x y z
N MET A 1 14.82 -0.67 -4.78
CA MET A 1 14.53 -0.91 -6.22
C MET A 1 14.34 0.43 -6.92
N LYS A 2 14.79 0.60 -8.17
CA LYS A 2 14.51 1.79 -8.99
C LYS A 2 13.96 1.34 -10.33
N PHE A 3 12.85 1.94 -10.75
CA PHE A 3 12.22 1.64 -12.05
C PHE A 3 12.77 2.54 -13.16
N THR A 4 12.88 1.98 -14.35
CA THR A 4 13.18 2.73 -15.57
C THR A 4 11.90 3.37 -16.14
N TYR A 5 12.05 4.37 -17.02
CA TYR A 5 10.92 4.97 -17.74
C TYR A 5 10.04 3.93 -18.44
N THR A 6 10.66 2.94 -19.10
CA THR A 6 9.93 1.86 -19.80
C THR A 6 9.13 0.99 -18.84
N GLN A 7 9.64 0.71 -17.64
CA GLN A 7 8.93 -0.05 -16.62
C GLN A 7 7.73 0.74 -16.08
N PHE A 8 7.90 2.02 -15.76
CA PHE A 8 6.78 2.86 -15.35
C PHE A 8 5.69 2.94 -16.44
N LYS A 9 6.08 3.09 -17.72
CA LYS A 9 5.13 3.09 -18.83
C LYS A 9 4.29 1.82 -18.87
N LYS A 10 4.89 0.66 -18.63
CA LYS A 10 4.19 -0.62 -18.53
C LYS A 10 3.20 -0.64 -17.36
N ILE A 11 3.65 -0.26 -16.17
CA ILE A 11 2.80 -0.19 -14.98
C ILE A 11 1.58 0.72 -15.20
N ILE A 12 1.80 1.93 -15.74
CA ILE A 12 0.74 2.89 -16.04
C ILE A 12 -0.27 2.34 -17.05
N ASN A 13 0.17 1.46 -17.95
CA ASN A 13 -0.70 0.78 -18.90
C ASN A 13 -1.33 -0.51 -18.35
N GLY A 14 -1.15 -0.82 -17.07
CA GLY A 14 -1.72 -2.02 -16.46
C GLY A 14 -0.96 -3.31 -16.80
N GLU A 15 0.30 -3.24 -17.20
CA GLU A 15 1.11 -4.42 -17.49
C GLU A 15 1.89 -4.83 -16.23
N VAL A 16 1.78 -6.10 -15.86
CA VAL A 16 2.55 -6.70 -14.76
C VAL A 16 4.02 -6.82 -15.16
N ILE A 17 4.93 -6.39 -14.28
CA ILE A 17 6.37 -6.48 -14.48
C ILE A 17 7.08 -7.03 -13.25
N GLY A 18 8.11 -7.85 -13.49
CA GLY A 18 8.98 -8.40 -12.46
C GLY A 18 9.81 -9.55 -13.02
N GLU A 19 10.87 -9.91 -12.32
CA GLU A 19 11.77 -11.00 -12.73
C GLU A 19 11.38 -12.33 -12.09
N GLU A 20 10.63 -12.28 -11.00
CA GLU A 20 10.28 -13.42 -10.16
C GLU A 20 8.79 -13.75 -10.28
N TYR A 21 8.48 -15.04 -10.05
CA TYR A 21 7.07 -15.49 -9.96
C TYR A 21 6.37 -14.83 -8.78
N PRO A 22 5.11 -14.39 -8.93
CA PRO A 22 4.25 -14.46 -10.13
C PRO A 22 4.43 -13.30 -11.13
N PHE A 23 5.14 -12.24 -10.77
CA PHE A 23 5.26 -11.02 -11.59
C PHE A 23 5.92 -11.28 -12.96
N SER A 24 6.84 -12.26 -13.05
CA SER A 24 7.47 -12.67 -14.32
C SER A 24 6.51 -13.30 -15.31
N THR A 25 5.32 -13.71 -14.89
CA THR A 25 4.30 -14.32 -15.76
C THR A 25 3.49 -13.30 -16.55
N GLY A 26 3.42 -12.06 -16.07
CA GLY A 26 2.54 -11.04 -16.62
C GLY A 26 1.04 -11.23 -16.25
N SER A 27 0.70 -12.23 -15.40
CA SER A 27 -0.68 -12.52 -15.02
C SER A 27 -1.11 -11.74 -13.78
N HIS A 28 -2.15 -10.94 -13.94
CA HIS A 28 -2.84 -10.23 -12.86
C HIS A 28 -3.40 -11.18 -11.81
N GLU A 29 -4.10 -12.20 -12.26
CA GLU A 29 -4.75 -13.20 -11.40
C GLU A 29 -3.76 -13.89 -10.46
N LEU A 30 -2.59 -14.31 -10.99
CA LEU A 30 -1.54 -14.93 -10.17
C LEU A 30 -0.91 -13.94 -9.17
N VAL A 31 -0.81 -12.65 -9.51
CA VAL A 31 -0.35 -11.62 -8.58
C VAL A 31 -1.36 -11.41 -7.46
N GLU A 32 -2.65 -11.32 -7.76
CA GLU A 32 -3.69 -11.22 -6.74
C GLU A 32 -3.71 -12.43 -5.80
N GLU A 33 -3.61 -13.65 -6.34
CA GLU A 33 -3.50 -14.87 -5.52
C GLU A 33 -2.31 -14.78 -4.58
N LYS A 34 -1.16 -14.34 -5.08
CA LYS A 34 0.04 -14.15 -4.27
C LYS A 34 -0.14 -13.12 -3.17
N ILE A 35 -0.80 -12.00 -3.44
CA ILE A 35 -1.10 -10.99 -2.44
C ILE A 35 -2.05 -11.56 -1.37
N LYS A 36 -3.06 -12.36 -1.74
CA LYS A 36 -3.94 -13.05 -0.78
C LYS A 36 -3.18 -14.03 0.13
N GLU A 37 -2.18 -14.72 -0.39
CA GLU A 37 -1.28 -15.56 0.43
C GLU A 37 -0.53 -14.71 1.46
N ILE A 38 0.07 -13.58 1.05
CA ILE A 38 0.80 -12.67 1.91
C ILE A 38 -0.12 -12.09 3.00
N ILE A 39 -1.32 -11.64 2.65
CA ILE A 39 -2.33 -11.16 3.60
C ILE A 39 -2.64 -12.25 4.65
N SER A 40 -2.85 -13.49 4.21
CA SER A 40 -3.10 -14.61 5.12
C SER A 40 -1.93 -14.88 6.06
N GLU A 41 -0.69 -14.68 5.61
CA GLU A 41 0.51 -14.83 6.44
C GLU A 41 0.63 -13.69 7.45
N ILE A 42 0.35 -12.45 7.06
CA ILE A 42 0.31 -11.29 7.97
C ILE A 42 -0.69 -11.55 9.10
N ILE A 43 -1.93 -11.94 8.79
CA ILE A 43 -2.97 -12.24 9.78
C ILE A 43 -2.50 -13.32 10.77
N LYS A 44 -1.81 -14.36 10.30
CA LYS A 44 -1.35 -15.46 11.16
C LYS A 44 -0.15 -15.12 12.03
N THR A 45 0.66 -14.17 11.62
CA THR A 45 1.99 -13.90 12.19
C THR A 45 1.99 -12.67 13.10
N THR A 46 1.07 -11.73 12.85
CA THR A 46 0.94 -10.48 13.61
C THR A 46 -0.26 -10.54 14.57
N ALA A 47 -0.33 -9.55 15.47
CA ALA A 47 -1.51 -9.32 16.34
C ALA A 47 -2.43 -8.25 15.73
N LEU A 48 -2.62 -8.28 14.42
CA LEU A 48 -3.39 -7.29 13.66
C LEU A 48 -4.67 -7.90 13.09
N ASP A 49 -5.75 -7.12 13.11
CA ASP A 49 -6.91 -7.31 12.27
C ASP A 49 -6.75 -6.50 10.98
N LEU A 50 -7.26 -7.03 9.87
CA LEU A 50 -7.13 -6.41 8.55
C LEU A 50 -8.49 -6.18 7.91
N ILE A 51 -8.64 -4.99 7.31
CA ILE A 51 -9.70 -4.70 6.34
C ILE A 51 -9.03 -4.62 4.98
N VAL A 52 -9.45 -5.47 4.04
CA VAL A 52 -8.84 -5.62 2.71
C VAL A 52 -9.84 -5.23 1.64
N ASP A 53 -9.46 -4.29 0.79
CA ASP A 53 -10.20 -3.95 -0.41
C ASP A 53 -9.57 -4.62 -1.64
N LEU A 54 -10.29 -5.59 -2.20
CA LEU A 54 -9.88 -6.36 -3.37
C LEU A 54 -10.55 -5.91 -4.67
N ASP A 55 -11.58 -5.08 -4.58
CA ASP A 55 -12.46 -4.71 -5.71
C ASP A 55 -12.55 -3.20 -5.94
N SER A 56 -11.58 -2.46 -5.46
CA SER A 56 -11.52 -0.99 -5.62
C SER A 56 -12.79 -0.32 -5.10
N TYR A 57 -13.27 -0.74 -3.91
CA TYR A 57 -14.51 -0.26 -3.27
C TYR A 57 -15.75 -0.37 -4.17
N GLY A 58 -15.74 -1.33 -5.11
CA GLY A 58 -16.83 -1.57 -6.05
C GLY A 58 -16.98 -0.50 -7.14
N SER A 59 -15.99 0.39 -7.30
CA SER A 59 -15.98 1.41 -8.35
C SER A 59 -14.57 1.64 -8.89
N GLY A 60 -14.45 1.87 -10.20
CA GLY A 60 -13.17 2.12 -10.84
C GLY A 60 -12.19 0.95 -10.84
N SER A 61 -10.92 1.24 -10.99
CA SER A 61 -9.82 0.26 -10.87
C SER A 61 -8.60 0.88 -10.21
N ALA A 62 -8.06 0.21 -9.18
CA ALA A 62 -6.81 0.57 -8.54
C ALA A 62 -5.65 -0.24 -9.12
N SER A 63 -4.46 0.36 -9.15
CA SER A 63 -3.21 -0.35 -9.46
C SER A 63 -2.64 -1.10 -8.25
N TYR A 64 -3.38 -1.13 -7.14
CA TYR A 64 -2.95 -1.68 -5.85
C TYR A 64 -4.11 -2.30 -5.09
N ILE A 65 -3.79 -3.19 -4.16
CA ILE A 65 -4.71 -3.67 -3.13
C ILE A 65 -4.49 -2.82 -1.88
N ASP A 66 -5.58 -2.31 -1.32
CA ASP A 66 -5.61 -1.52 -0.08
C ASP A 66 -5.86 -2.44 1.11
N ILE A 67 -4.98 -2.37 2.11
CA ILE A 67 -5.03 -3.20 3.31
C ILE A 67 -4.88 -2.29 4.52
N PHE A 68 -5.96 -2.08 5.25
CA PHE A 68 -5.92 -1.37 6.52
C PHE A 68 -5.69 -2.35 7.67
N CYS A 69 -4.60 -2.15 8.42
CA CYS A 69 -4.19 -2.98 9.54
C CYS A 69 -4.37 -2.21 10.86
N PHE A 70 -4.99 -2.84 11.86
CA PHE A 70 -5.18 -2.26 13.18
C PHE A 70 -5.02 -3.31 14.28
N LYS A 71 -4.80 -2.88 15.52
CA LYS A 71 -4.56 -3.80 16.64
C LYS A 71 -5.81 -4.56 17.04
N SER A 72 -5.75 -5.90 17.05
CA SER A 72 -6.86 -6.77 17.42
C SER A 72 -7.22 -6.68 18.92
N ASP A 73 -6.29 -6.24 19.77
CA ASP A 73 -6.48 -6.07 21.21
C ASP A 73 -7.13 -4.72 21.61
N GLY A 74 -7.45 -3.88 20.63
CA GLY A 74 -8.03 -2.55 20.82
C GLY A 74 -7.05 -1.47 21.28
N SER A 75 -5.76 -1.77 21.42
CA SER A 75 -4.75 -0.80 21.89
C SER A 75 -4.52 0.37 20.93
N SER A 76 -4.98 0.26 19.69
CA SER A 76 -4.96 1.33 18.69
C SER A 76 -6.31 2.06 18.55
N THR A 77 -7.26 1.85 19.46
CA THR A 77 -8.56 2.52 19.46
C THR A 77 -8.60 3.58 20.55
N GLY A 78 -9.03 4.78 20.20
CA GLY A 78 -9.17 5.88 21.14
C GLY A 78 -9.04 7.25 20.51
N LYS A 79 -9.15 8.28 21.35
CA LYS A 79 -9.01 9.67 20.96
C LYS A 79 -7.57 10.14 21.13
N ILE A 80 -7.01 10.77 20.11
CA ILE A 80 -5.72 11.46 20.22
C ILE A 80 -5.99 12.90 20.67
N ASP A 81 -5.34 13.35 21.77
CA ASP A 81 -5.42 14.72 22.23
C ASP A 81 -5.04 15.71 21.14
N GLY A 82 -5.93 16.68 20.88
CA GLY A 82 -5.78 17.68 19.83
C GLY A 82 -6.30 17.26 18.44
N SER A 83 -6.87 16.05 18.29
CA SER A 83 -7.61 15.71 17.07
C SER A 83 -8.96 16.43 17.05
N GLU A 84 -9.31 17.01 15.89
CA GLU A 84 -10.61 17.64 15.68
C GLU A 84 -11.74 16.62 15.47
N SER A 85 -11.42 15.31 15.40
CA SER A 85 -12.40 14.26 15.25
C SER A 85 -13.25 14.17 16.52
N GLY A 86 -14.53 14.39 16.41
CA GLY A 86 -15.48 14.32 17.52
C GLY A 86 -15.81 12.91 17.99
N PHE A 87 -15.10 11.89 17.51
CA PHE A 87 -15.33 10.47 17.81
C PHE A 87 -14.39 10.00 18.93
N GLU A 88 -14.96 9.48 20.00
CA GLU A 88 -14.21 8.98 21.16
C GLU A 88 -13.53 7.63 20.90
N ASP A 89 -14.03 6.85 19.92
CA ASP A 89 -13.58 5.48 19.61
C ASP A 89 -13.08 5.38 18.16
N GLU A 90 -12.14 6.23 17.76
CA GLU A 90 -11.52 6.14 16.46
C GLU A 90 -10.48 5.00 16.43
N VAL A 91 -10.56 4.16 15.41
CA VAL A 91 -9.57 3.09 15.18
C VAL A 91 -8.41 3.64 14.34
N HIS A 92 -7.23 3.66 14.95
CA HIS A 92 -5.99 4.07 14.30
C HIS A 92 -5.24 2.85 13.76
N GLY A 93 -4.61 3.00 12.62
CA GLY A 93 -3.92 1.88 11.98
C GLY A 93 -2.95 2.34 10.90
N ILE A 94 -2.31 1.38 10.30
CA ILE A 94 -1.48 1.56 9.12
C ILE A 94 -2.21 1.05 7.89
N THR A 95 -2.08 1.78 6.79
CA THR A 95 -2.49 1.32 5.48
C THR A 95 -1.28 0.78 4.74
N LEU A 96 -1.41 -0.43 4.19
CA LEU A 96 -0.45 -1.09 3.32
C LEU A 96 -1.04 -1.18 1.91
N TYR A 97 -0.41 -0.53 0.93
CA TYR A 97 -0.73 -0.70 -0.48
C TYR A 97 0.24 -1.71 -1.09
N MET A 98 -0.31 -2.73 -1.75
CA MET A 98 0.46 -3.70 -2.51
C MET A 98 0.18 -3.51 -4.00
N CYS A 99 1.22 -3.15 -4.78
CA CYS A 99 1.06 -2.90 -6.22
C CYS A 99 0.72 -4.20 -6.97
N LEU A 100 -0.30 -4.13 -7.83
CA LEU A 100 -0.73 -5.24 -8.69
C LEU A 100 0.18 -5.45 -9.91
N TYR A 101 0.93 -4.42 -10.30
CA TYR A 101 1.73 -4.42 -11.52
C TYR A 101 3.23 -4.60 -11.30
N ALA A 102 3.70 -4.49 -10.05
CA ALA A 102 5.12 -4.60 -9.71
C ALA A 102 5.31 -5.17 -8.29
N PRO A 103 6.43 -5.86 -7.99
CA PRO A 103 6.69 -6.46 -6.69
C PRO A 103 7.11 -5.42 -5.65
N VAL A 104 6.24 -4.45 -5.39
CA VAL A 104 6.47 -3.35 -4.45
C VAL A 104 5.24 -3.08 -3.58
N ALA A 105 5.50 -2.56 -2.40
CA ALA A 105 4.50 -2.12 -1.46
C ALA A 105 4.90 -0.79 -0.82
N VAL A 106 3.96 -0.14 -0.18
CA VAL A 106 4.16 1.05 0.65
C VAL A 106 3.25 0.98 1.85
N CYS A 107 3.69 1.45 3.00
CA CYS A 107 2.85 1.57 4.19
C CYS A 107 3.03 2.90 4.90
N GLY A 108 2.03 3.27 5.68
CA GLY A 108 2.04 4.46 6.50
C GLY A 108 0.75 4.63 7.30
N GLU A 109 0.70 5.66 8.13
CA GLU A 109 -0.48 5.96 8.92
C GLU A 109 -1.67 6.35 8.03
N GLY A 110 -2.83 5.76 8.24
CA GLY A 110 -4.05 6.10 7.52
C GLY A 110 -5.10 5.00 7.59
N ARG A 111 -6.35 5.32 7.19
CA ARG A 111 -7.46 4.37 7.18
C ARG A 111 -8.10 4.18 5.80
N SER A 112 -8.32 5.27 5.07
CA SER A 112 -9.07 5.23 3.80
C SER A 112 -8.25 5.69 2.60
N PHE A 113 -7.11 6.29 2.86
CA PHE A 113 -6.23 6.81 1.82
C PHE A 113 -4.83 7.02 2.40
N LEU A 114 -3.85 6.44 1.74
CA LEU A 114 -2.45 6.65 2.08
C LEU A 114 -1.90 7.84 1.27
N GLY A 115 -1.79 9.00 1.94
CA GLY A 115 -1.12 10.15 1.36
C GLY A 115 0.40 10.04 1.44
N ILE A 116 1.10 10.72 0.54
CA ILE A 116 2.58 10.74 0.52
C ILE A 116 3.18 11.16 1.87
N ASP A 117 2.54 12.11 2.55
CA ASP A 117 3.02 12.63 3.84
C ASP A 117 2.94 11.60 4.97
N SER A 118 2.00 10.68 4.89
CA SER A 118 1.79 9.62 5.87
C SER A 118 2.69 8.39 5.66
N ILE A 119 3.41 8.30 4.53
CA ILE A 119 4.29 7.16 4.24
C ILE A 119 5.41 7.08 5.28
N GLY A 120 5.52 5.89 5.90
CA GLY A 120 6.51 5.61 6.95
C GLY A 120 6.14 6.15 8.33
N GLU A 121 5.04 6.91 8.45
CA GLU A 121 4.51 7.31 9.75
C GLU A 121 3.73 6.17 10.39
N VAL A 122 3.66 6.17 11.71
CA VAL A 122 2.93 5.17 12.49
C VAL A 122 1.94 5.85 13.43
N PRO A 123 0.80 5.22 13.73
CA PRO A 123 -0.18 5.77 14.65
C PRO A 123 0.41 5.99 16.05
N LYS A 124 -0.02 7.05 16.72
CA LYS A 124 0.41 7.38 18.09
C LYS A 124 -0.12 6.39 19.14
N LEU A 125 -1.23 5.72 18.84
CA LEU A 125 -1.83 4.71 19.69
C LEU A 125 -1.40 3.31 19.26
N GLY A 126 -1.09 2.45 20.24
CA GLY A 126 -0.55 1.12 20.02
C GLY A 126 0.98 1.09 19.89
N ASN A 127 1.55 -0.11 20.03
CA ASN A 127 2.96 -0.36 19.73
C ASN A 127 3.08 -1.09 18.40
N TRP A 128 3.73 -0.49 17.42
CA TRP A 128 3.76 -0.96 16.02
C TRP A 128 5.07 -1.62 15.60
N ASP A 129 6.15 -1.46 16.36
CA ASP A 129 7.52 -1.84 15.94
C ASP A 129 7.61 -3.33 15.57
N GLU A 130 7.06 -4.21 16.42
CA GLU A 130 7.12 -5.65 16.19
C GLU A 130 6.28 -6.08 14.98
N ASP A 131 5.07 -5.52 14.81
CA ASP A 131 4.20 -5.89 13.70
C ASP A 131 4.73 -5.35 12.37
N LEU A 132 5.25 -4.12 12.36
CA LEU A 132 5.90 -3.55 11.17
C LEU A 132 7.13 -4.36 10.75
N GLN A 133 7.93 -4.81 11.72
CA GLN A 133 9.07 -5.68 11.44
C GLN A 133 8.61 -7.00 10.81
N LYS A 134 7.57 -7.63 11.38
CA LYS A 134 7.00 -8.88 10.84
C LYS A 134 6.44 -8.69 9.43
N ILE A 135 5.68 -7.60 9.20
CA ILE A 135 5.16 -7.27 7.86
C ILE A 135 6.32 -7.12 6.86
N ASN A 136 7.36 -6.37 7.23
CA ASN A 136 8.52 -6.19 6.37
C ASN A 136 9.24 -7.52 6.07
N ASP A 137 9.41 -8.37 7.07
CA ASP A 137 10.07 -9.69 6.91
C ASP A 137 9.26 -10.61 5.99
N ILE A 138 7.91 -10.61 6.12
CA ILE A 138 7.00 -11.34 5.23
C ILE A 138 7.12 -10.81 3.80
N LEU A 139 7.04 -9.50 3.60
CA LEU A 139 7.17 -8.90 2.28
C LEU A 139 8.51 -9.27 1.62
N LEU A 140 9.61 -9.19 2.36
CA LEU A 140 10.94 -9.57 1.88
C LEU A 140 11.04 -11.07 1.54
N ALA A 141 10.45 -11.94 2.35
CA ALA A 141 10.39 -13.38 2.07
C ALA A 141 9.65 -13.68 0.75
N HIS A 142 8.64 -12.87 0.44
CA HIS A 142 7.91 -12.93 -0.83
C HIS A 142 8.52 -12.05 -1.94
N ARG A 143 9.72 -11.47 -1.72
CA ARG A 143 10.43 -10.61 -2.68
C ARG A 143 9.66 -9.36 -3.10
N ILE A 144 8.80 -8.87 -2.21
CA ILE A 144 8.12 -7.58 -2.33
C ILE A 144 8.97 -6.53 -1.62
N SER A 145 9.32 -5.46 -2.32
CA SER A 145 10.11 -4.37 -1.76
C SER A 145 9.21 -3.29 -1.15
N LEU A 146 9.38 -2.99 0.14
CA LEU A 146 8.77 -1.83 0.75
C LEU A 146 9.50 -0.55 0.30
N LEU A 147 8.78 0.39 -0.29
CA LEU A 147 9.35 1.61 -0.85
C LEU A 147 9.35 2.75 0.17
N SER A 148 10.42 3.56 0.17
CA SER A 148 10.55 4.70 1.06
C SER A 148 9.82 5.94 0.54
N LYS A 149 9.41 6.81 1.47
CA LYS A 149 8.82 8.13 1.20
C LYS A 149 9.69 8.95 0.26
N ASP A 150 11.00 9.03 0.52
CA ASP A 150 11.93 9.82 -0.28
C ASP A 150 11.94 9.42 -1.76
N TYR A 151 11.91 8.11 -2.03
CA TYR A 151 11.84 7.61 -3.40
C TYR A 151 10.47 7.92 -4.03
N LEU A 152 9.40 7.66 -3.31
CA LEU A 152 8.04 7.83 -3.81
C LEU A 152 7.67 9.29 -4.06
N SER A 153 8.24 10.24 -3.29
CA SER A 153 8.04 11.70 -3.46
C SER A 153 8.80 12.29 -4.65
N THR A 154 9.65 11.51 -5.32
CA THR A 154 10.37 12.01 -6.50
C THR A 154 9.39 12.35 -7.61
N VAL A 155 9.55 13.53 -8.22
CA VAL A 155 8.72 13.97 -9.35
C VAL A 155 8.88 13.01 -10.52
N SER A 156 7.76 12.61 -11.10
CA SER A 156 7.68 11.72 -12.26
C SER A 156 7.93 12.46 -13.57
N ASP A 157 8.57 11.79 -14.52
CA ASP A 157 8.75 12.28 -15.89
C ASP A 157 7.47 12.13 -16.76
N PHE A 158 6.38 11.60 -16.19
CA PHE A 158 5.13 11.41 -16.94
C PHE A 158 4.22 12.63 -16.84
N ASP A 159 3.78 13.10 -17.98
CA ASP A 159 2.82 14.21 -18.10
C ASP A 159 1.37 13.80 -17.89
N LYS A 160 1.06 12.50 -18.01
CA LYS A 160 -0.29 11.98 -17.87
C LYS A 160 -0.26 10.59 -17.24
N ILE A 161 -0.93 10.45 -16.10
CA ILE A 161 -1.18 9.21 -15.40
C ILE A 161 -2.69 9.03 -15.33
N PRO A 162 -3.22 7.82 -15.54
CA PRO A 162 -4.65 7.56 -15.39
C PRO A 162 -5.02 7.54 -13.91
N THR A 163 -5.22 8.72 -13.32
CA THR A 163 -5.58 8.86 -11.91
C THR A 163 -6.53 10.02 -11.70
N ILE A 164 -7.46 9.86 -10.77
CA ILE A 164 -8.36 10.91 -10.29
C ILE A 164 -7.88 11.48 -8.95
N LEU A 165 -6.92 10.83 -8.29
CA LEU A 165 -6.49 11.16 -6.93
C LEU A 165 -5.33 12.16 -6.88
N ALA A 166 -4.65 12.38 -8.00
CA ALA A 166 -3.48 13.25 -8.06
C ALA A 166 -3.55 14.28 -9.18
N GLN A 167 -2.87 15.42 -8.96
CA GLN A 167 -2.69 16.50 -9.93
C GLN A 167 -1.20 16.71 -10.19
N ARG A 168 -0.88 17.32 -11.34
CA ARG A 168 0.52 17.65 -11.68
C ARG A 168 1.15 18.62 -10.67
N PRO A 169 2.46 18.50 -10.40
CA PRO A 169 3.36 17.47 -10.92
C PRO A 169 3.13 16.11 -10.28
N TYR A 170 3.07 15.05 -11.07
CA TYR A 170 2.95 13.69 -10.56
C TYR A 170 4.26 13.23 -9.92
N THR A 171 4.16 12.23 -9.03
CA THR A 171 5.29 11.61 -8.34
C THR A 171 5.44 10.14 -8.73
N ILE A 172 6.51 9.49 -8.28
CA ILE A 172 6.65 8.03 -8.44
C ILE A 172 5.53 7.28 -7.71
N PHE A 173 5.03 7.82 -6.59
CA PHE A 173 3.86 7.26 -5.91
C PHE A 173 2.66 7.18 -6.86
N ASP A 174 2.37 8.25 -7.58
CA ASP A 174 1.24 8.29 -8.51
C ASP A 174 1.41 7.33 -9.71
N ASN A 175 2.64 7.02 -10.10
CA ASN A 175 2.91 6.03 -11.16
C ASN A 175 2.61 4.59 -10.71
N LEU A 176 2.80 4.28 -9.42
CA LEU A 176 2.72 2.93 -8.87
C LEU A 176 1.35 2.66 -8.22
N PHE A 177 0.77 3.68 -7.59
CA PHE A 177 -0.43 3.56 -6.77
C PHE A 177 -1.50 4.55 -7.26
N HIS A 178 -2.03 4.31 -8.43
CA HIS A 178 -3.05 5.15 -9.06
C HIS A 178 -4.42 4.48 -9.06
N TRP A 179 -5.44 5.34 -9.07
CA TRP A 179 -6.85 4.95 -9.14
C TRP A 179 -7.51 5.60 -10.35
N GLN A 180 -8.32 4.82 -11.07
CA GLN A 180 -9.12 5.26 -12.21
C GLN A 180 -10.60 4.99 -11.91
N ASP A 181 -11.47 5.90 -12.36
CA ASP A 181 -12.91 5.67 -12.48
C ASP A 181 -13.26 4.93 -13.77
#